data_a6767f461457d075a44a6349c5b76f82
#
_entry.id   a6767f461457d075a44a6349c5b76f82
#
_cell.length_a   1.000
_cell.length_b   1.000
_cell.length_c   1.000
_cell.angle_alpha   90.00
_cell.angle_beta   90.00
_cell.angle_gamma   90.00
#
_symmetry.space_group_name_H-M   'P 1'
#
loop_
_entity.id
_entity.type
_entity.pdbx_description
1 polymer ?
#
loop_
_entity_poly.entity_id
_entity_poly.type
_entity_poly.pdbx_seq_one_letter_code
_entity_poly.pdbx_strand_id
1 'polypeptide(L)'
;MDLDFMELELTDSCDLECVHCYNDSGPLVKHGPMMGADWIDAIDQGAALGVRRVQLIGGEPTRHPDFPAILDHAVAAGLSVSVFTNLTHIKDAWWPLLARPGVTISTSYYSDAAGEHDRITTRAGSHARTRANILKAVARGIQVKAAITTVLPEQRVEEARAELEALGVEKVTVDGVRQVGRGGGTCDVNELCGLCGLTRVAILPDGVVVPCVLGRWLKAGNVRVTPLAEILAGPMWQRAVAQVPRKPRPQCLPQAGRMQKEREKVHAHL
;
A
#
# COMPACT_ATOMS: atom_id res chain seq x y z
N MET A 1 15.66 -14.83 -10.28
CA MET A 1 14.59 -13.81 -10.34
C MET A 1 15.26 -12.45 -10.18
N ASP A 2 14.91 -11.51 -11.02
CA ASP A 2 15.51 -10.15 -10.98
C ASP A 2 14.64 -9.30 -10.05
N LEU A 3 14.87 -9.47 -8.74
CA LEU A 3 14.07 -8.80 -7.70
C LEU A 3 14.48 -7.32 -7.62
N ASP A 4 13.54 -6.41 -7.84
CA ASP A 4 13.79 -4.96 -7.84
C ASP A 4 12.98 -4.19 -6.78
N PHE A 5 11.82 -4.74 -6.39
CA PHE A 5 10.86 -4.04 -5.56
C PHE A 5 10.31 -4.93 -4.44
N MET A 6 10.28 -4.38 -3.22
CA MET A 6 9.73 -5.07 -2.05
C MET A 6 8.67 -4.20 -1.38
N GLU A 7 7.49 -4.79 -1.13
CA GLU A 7 6.39 -4.20 -0.37
C GLU A 7 6.45 -4.72 1.07
N LEU A 8 6.59 -3.84 2.05
CA LEU A 8 6.64 -4.17 3.47
C LEU A 8 5.38 -3.67 4.15
N GLU A 9 4.47 -4.58 4.47
CA GLU A 9 3.28 -4.28 5.26
C GLU A 9 3.64 -4.24 6.74
N LEU A 10 4.07 -3.07 7.23
CA LEU A 10 4.65 -2.93 8.57
C LEU A 10 3.67 -3.29 9.69
N THR A 11 2.37 -3.13 9.45
CA THR A 11 1.35 -3.32 10.49
C THR A 11 -0.03 -3.53 9.88
N ASP A 12 -0.89 -4.28 10.55
CA ASP A 12 -2.32 -4.37 10.27
C ASP A 12 -3.13 -3.25 10.94
N SER A 13 -2.54 -2.50 11.88
CA SER A 13 -3.20 -1.39 12.56
C SER A 13 -3.35 -0.18 11.65
N CYS A 14 -4.54 0.43 11.64
CA CYS A 14 -4.84 1.66 10.92
C CYS A 14 -5.73 2.56 11.78
N ASP A 15 -5.62 3.87 11.64
CA ASP A 15 -6.55 4.83 12.27
C ASP A 15 -7.81 5.07 11.43
N LEU A 16 -7.86 4.54 10.21
CA LEU A 16 -9.02 4.49 9.32
C LEU A 16 -9.60 3.08 9.24
N GLU A 17 -10.86 3.00 8.80
CA GLU A 17 -11.57 1.73 8.56
C GLU A 17 -12.26 1.75 7.19
N CYS A 18 -11.49 2.06 6.14
CA CYS A 18 -12.00 2.25 4.78
C CYS A 18 -12.86 1.08 4.32
N VAL A 19 -14.02 1.38 3.70
CA VAL A 19 -15.01 0.36 3.28
C VAL A 19 -14.49 -0.65 2.26
N HIS A 20 -13.40 -0.34 1.55
CA HIS A 20 -12.78 -1.17 0.50
C HIS A 20 -11.38 -1.69 0.89
N CYS A 21 -11.00 -1.64 2.16
CA CYS A 21 -9.65 -1.98 2.60
C CYS A 21 -9.28 -3.42 2.23
N TYR A 22 -8.18 -3.60 1.50
CA TYR A 22 -7.75 -4.90 0.97
C TYR A 22 -7.18 -5.84 2.04
N ASN A 23 -6.73 -5.32 3.18
CA ASN A 23 -6.13 -6.09 4.27
C ASN A 23 -6.93 -6.06 5.58
N ASP A 24 -8.18 -5.57 5.55
CA ASP A 24 -9.09 -5.50 6.71
C ASP A 24 -8.55 -4.72 7.92
N SER A 25 -7.63 -3.78 7.69
CA SER A 25 -7.05 -2.94 8.74
C SER A 25 -8.08 -2.03 9.40
N GLY A 26 -7.83 -1.66 10.65
CA GLY A 26 -8.72 -0.78 11.40
C GLY A 26 -8.12 -0.33 12.75
N PRO A 27 -8.83 0.57 13.46
CA PRO A 27 -8.35 1.15 14.73
C PRO A 27 -8.17 0.14 15.86
N LEU A 28 -8.93 -0.95 15.84
CA LEU A 28 -8.90 -2.01 16.85
C LEU A 28 -8.00 -3.19 16.45
N VAL A 29 -7.47 -3.20 15.23
CA VAL A 29 -6.55 -4.23 14.77
C VAL A 29 -5.18 -4.01 15.38
N LYS A 30 -4.58 -5.10 15.89
CA LYS A 30 -3.25 -5.06 16.50
C LYS A 30 -2.15 -5.01 15.43
N HIS A 31 -0.97 -4.54 15.84
CA HIS A 31 0.23 -4.74 15.04
C HIS A 31 0.52 -6.24 14.89
N GLY A 32 1.11 -6.63 13.78
CA GLY A 32 1.65 -7.97 13.62
C GLY A 32 2.82 -8.22 14.59
N PRO A 33 3.34 -9.46 14.61
CA PRO A 33 4.46 -9.84 15.50
C PRO A 33 5.84 -9.36 15.02
N MET A 34 5.97 -8.81 13.80
CA MET A 34 7.22 -8.26 13.30
C MET A 34 7.56 -6.97 14.03
N MET A 35 8.73 -6.93 14.66
CA MET A 35 9.30 -5.77 15.35
C MET A 35 10.26 -5.01 14.42
N GLY A 36 10.73 -3.84 14.84
CA GLY A 36 11.66 -3.04 14.03
C GLY A 36 12.90 -3.80 13.57
N ALA A 37 13.48 -4.64 14.44
CA ALA A 37 14.64 -5.47 14.09
C ALA A 37 14.33 -6.50 12.99
N ASP A 38 13.14 -7.11 13.01
CA ASP A 38 12.74 -8.07 11.96
C ASP A 38 12.57 -7.38 10.60
N TRP A 39 12.03 -6.15 10.59
CA TRP A 39 11.90 -5.35 9.37
C TRP A 39 13.24 -4.88 8.82
N ILE A 40 14.17 -4.49 9.70
CA ILE A 40 15.54 -4.11 9.34
C ILE A 40 16.25 -5.31 8.70
N ASP A 41 16.16 -6.48 9.31
CA ASP A 41 16.74 -7.70 8.74
C ASP A 41 16.10 -8.06 7.37
N ALA A 42 14.78 -7.93 7.23
CA ALA A 42 14.11 -8.15 5.95
C ALA A 42 14.57 -7.16 4.87
N ILE A 43 14.83 -5.89 5.22
CA ILE A 43 15.39 -4.88 4.30
C ILE A 43 16.80 -5.28 3.86
N ASP A 44 17.66 -5.69 4.79
CA ASP A 44 19.03 -6.12 4.49
C ASP A 44 19.05 -7.36 3.59
N GLN A 45 18.20 -8.35 3.86
CA GLN A 45 18.04 -9.52 3.01
C GLN A 45 17.57 -9.12 1.60
N GLY A 46 16.60 -8.19 1.49
CA GLY A 46 16.13 -7.68 0.20
C GLY A 46 17.24 -6.96 -0.58
N ALA A 47 17.99 -6.09 0.08
CA ALA A 47 19.10 -5.36 -0.52
C ALA A 47 20.19 -6.31 -1.03
N ALA A 48 20.54 -7.35 -0.26
CA ALA A 48 21.50 -8.40 -0.67
C ALA A 48 21.01 -9.19 -1.90
N LEU A 49 19.70 -9.26 -2.14
CA LEU A 49 19.08 -9.91 -3.31
C LEU A 49 18.89 -8.97 -4.50
N GLY A 50 19.37 -7.71 -4.42
CA GLY A 50 19.31 -6.75 -5.51
C GLY A 50 18.07 -5.84 -5.52
N VAL A 51 17.24 -5.86 -4.46
CA VAL A 51 16.16 -4.90 -4.30
C VAL A 51 16.74 -3.48 -4.28
N ARG A 52 16.16 -2.60 -5.08
CA ARG A 52 16.53 -1.17 -5.16
C ARG A 52 15.43 -0.26 -4.62
N ARG A 53 14.21 -0.76 -4.53
CA ARG A 53 13.06 0.03 -4.12
C ARG A 53 12.24 -0.72 -3.09
N VAL A 54 11.85 -0.01 -2.04
CA VAL A 54 10.91 -0.54 -1.04
C VAL A 54 9.70 0.36 -0.91
N GLN A 55 8.55 -0.24 -0.64
CA GLN A 55 7.35 0.46 -0.23
C GLN A 55 7.04 0.09 1.21
N LEU A 56 7.04 1.06 2.10
CA LEU A 56 6.54 0.91 3.45
C LEU A 56 5.04 1.18 3.41
N ILE A 57 4.24 0.15 3.65
CA ILE A 57 2.78 0.15 3.59
C ILE A 57 2.24 -0.61 4.81
N GLY A 58 0.97 -0.87 4.85
CA GLY A 58 0.32 -1.68 5.87
C GLY A 58 -1.14 -1.30 5.99
N GLY A 59 -1.66 -1.35 7.21
CA GLY A 59 -2.84 -0.57 7.57
C GLY A 59 -2.50 0.91 7.45
N GLU A 60 -1.77 1.41 8.43
CA GLU A 60 -1.09 2.70 8.34
C GLU A 60 0.35 2.53 8.84
N PRO A 61 1.38 2.60 7.96
CA PRO A 61 2.75 2.28 8.34
C PRO A 61 3.30 3.18 9.46
N THR A 62 2.84 4.43 9.54
CA THR A 62 3.26 5.38 10.59
C THR A 62 2.74 5.02 11.99
N ARG A 63 1.85 4.04 12.09
CA ARG A 63 1.41 3.48 13.38
C ARG A 63 2.35 2.42 13.93
N HIS A 64 3.24 1.86 13.11
CA HIS A 64 4.25 0.95 13.63
C HIS A 64 5.19 1.69 14.58
N PRO A 65 5.44 1.18 15.81
CA PRO A 65 6.22 1.91 16.82
C PRO A 65 7.63 2.27 16.32
N ASP A 66 8.25 1.38 15.53
CA ASP A 66 9.61 1.54 15.03
C ASP A 66 9.66 2.13 13.60
N PHE A 67 8.53 2.68 13.08
CA PHE A 67 8.47 3.25 11.72
C PHE A 67 9.65 4.19 11.40
N PRO A 68 10.04 5.15 12.29
CA PRO A 68 11.16 6.03 11.97
C PRO A 68 12.49 5.29 11.79
N ALA A 69 12.77 4.30 12.63
CA ALA A 69 14.00 3.50 12.55
C ALA A 69 14.04 2.64 11.29
N ILE A 70 12.90 2.03 10.92
CA ILE A 70 12.76 1.23 9.69
C ILE A 70 12.97 2.10 8.45
N LEU A 71 12.35 3.29 8.40
CA LEU A 71 12.52 4.24 7.29
C LEU A 71 13.96 4.73 7.19
N ASP A 72 14.57 5.11 8.32
CA ASP A 72 15.95 5.58 8.39
C ASP A 72 16.92 4.52 7.86
N HIS A 73 16.75 3.26 8.30
CA HIS A 73 17.57 2.14 7.85
C HIS A 73 17.42 1.87 6.35
N ALA A 74 16.19 1.84 5.83
CA ALA A 74 15.96 1.62 4.39
C ALA A 74 16.66 2.69 3.53
N VAL A 75 16.62 3.96 3.95
CA VAL A 75 17.33 5.06 3.27
C VAL A 75 18.83 4.93 3.42
N ALA A 76 19.35 4.56 4.60
CA ALA A 76 20.76 4.33 4.84
C ALA A 76 21.33 3.16 4.02
N ALA A 77 20.52 2.14 3.77
CA ALA A 77 20.84 1.01 2.86
C ALA A 77 20.86 1.41 1.37
N GLY A 78 20.64 2.69 1.03
CA GLY A 78 20.67 3.20 -0.34
C GLY A 78 19.43 2.88 -1.18
N LEU A 79 18.33 2.46 -0.56
CA LEU A 79 17.10 2.12 -1.26
C LEU A 79 16.26 3.38 -1.56
N SER A 80 15.55 3.36 -2.69
CA SER A 80 14.47 4.31 -2.92
C SER A 80 13.25 3.87 -2.12
N VAL A 81 12.73 4.74 -1.27
CA VAL A 81 11.64 4.41 -0.35
C VAL A 81 10.36 5.13 -0.72
N SER A 82 9.27 4.40 -0.92
CA SER A 82 7.91 4.95 -0.99
C SER A 82 7.19 4.69 0.33
N VAL A 83 6.80 5.73 1.05
CA VAL A 83 5.93 5.60 2.21
C VAL A 83 4.49 5.74 1.76
N PHE A 84 3.73 4.63 1.76
CA PHE A 84 2.30 4.64 1.40
C PHE A 84 1.47 4.82 2.66
N THR A 85 1.06 6.05 2.93
CA THR A 85 0.36 6.47 4.15
C THR A 85 -0.94 7.19 3.81
N ASN A 86 -1.95 7.06 4.67
CA ASN A 86 -3.20 7.81 4.54
C ASN A 86 -3.05 9.32 4.85
N LEU A 87 -1.89 9.73 5.36
CA LEU A 87 -1.53 11.11 5.72
C LEU A 87 -2.50 11.77 6.73
N THR A 88 -3.31 11.02 7.46
CA THR A 88 -4.17 11.62 8.49
C THR A 88 -3.39 12.08 9.70
N HIS A 89 -2.24 11.44 9.98
CA HIS A 89 -1.42 11.78 11.13
C HIS A 89 0.08 11.56 10.85
N ILE A 90 0.83 12.66 10.75
CA ILE A 90 2.29 12.65 10.67
C ILE A 90 2.83 13.47 11.84
N LYS A 91 3.66 12.84 12.68
CA LYS A 91 4.34 13.55 13.78
C LYS A 91 5.32 14.58 13.21
N ASP A 92 5.35 15.77 13.78
CA ASP A 92 6.20 16.86 13.27
C ASP A 92 7.69 16.47 13.23
N ALA A 93 8.15 15.67 14.16
CA ALA A 93 9.52 15.14 14.19
C ALA A 93 9.89 14.23 13.00
N TRP A 94 8.92 13.74 12.24
CA TRP A 94 9.17 12.83 11.12
C TRP A 94 9.32 13.54 9.77
N TRP A 95 8.91 14.81 9.66
CA TRP A 95 9.04 15.56 8.41
C TRP A 95 10.47 15.63 7.87
N PRO A 96 11.52 15.86 8.71
CA PRO A 96 12.90 15.81 8.21
C PRO A 96 13.30 14.47 7.63
N LEU A 97 12.83 13.36 8.20
CA LEU A 97 13.11 12.02 7.71
C LEU A 97 12.38 11.73 6.39
N LEU A 98 11.11 12.14 6.28
CA LEU A 98 10.31 12.02 5.06
C LEU A 98 10.83 12.92 3.92
N ALA A 99 11.54 14.00 4.23
CA ALA A 99 12.14 14.91 3.25
C ALA A 99 13.54 14.47 2.77
N ARG A 100 14.04 13.31 3.20
CA ARG A 100 15.36 12.82 2.75
C ARG A 100 15.34 12.46 1.26
N PRO A 101 16.47 12.67 0.54
CA PRO A 101 16.60 12.21 -0.84
C PRO A 101 16.29 10.72 -0.98
N GLY A 102 15.56 10.34 -2.02
CA GLY A 102 15.14 8.96 -2.25
C GLY A 102 13.84 8.55 -1.55
N VAL A 103 13.26 9.41 -0.70
CA VAL A 103 11.95 9.18 -0.08
C VAL A 103 10.85 9.85 -0.90
N THR A 104 9.77 9.12 -1.15
CA THR A 104 8.55 9.60 -1.80
C THR A 104 7.36 9.26 -0.89
N ILE A 105 6.41 10.17 -0.77
CA ILE A 105 5.12 9.88 -0.14
C ILE A 105 4.13 9.44 -1.22
N SER A 106 3.46 8.32 -0.96
CA SER A 106 2.27 7.89 -1.71
C SER A 106 1.06 7.91 -0.77
N THR A 107 -0.07 8.41 -1.24
CA THR A 107 -1.28 8.51 -0.40
C THR A 107 -2.53 8.13 -1.18
N SER A 108 -3.56 7.70 -0.45
CA SER A 108 -4.91 7.55 -1.00
C SER A 108 -5.71 8.82 -0.79
N TYR A 109 -6.47 9.20 -1.81
CA TYR A 109 -7.39 10.33 -1.76
C TYR A 109 -8.66 9.95 -2.52
N TYR A 110 -9.83 10.31 -2.02
CA TYR A 110 -11.06 9.72 -2.59
C TYR A 110 -11.99 10.77 -3.19
N SER A 111 -11.96 11.99 -2.69
CA SER A 111 -12.84 13.07 -3.14
C SER A 111 -12.30 14.43 -2.66
N ASP A 112 -12.58 15.49 -3.40
CA ASP A 112 -12.45 16.89 -2.99
C ASP A 112 -13.52 17.29 -1.96
N ALA A 113 -14.65 16.55 -1.93
CA ALA A 113 -15.74 16.76 -0.98
C ALA A 113 -15.49 15.99 0.33
N ALA A 114 -15.30 16.72 1.44
CA ALA A 114 -14.97 16.13 2.74
C ALA A 114 -15.94 15.03 3.18
N GLY A 115 -17.25 15.24 3.00
CA GLY A 115 -18.26 14.25 3.41
C GLY A 115 -18.19 12.93 2.62
N GLU A 116 -17.82 12.99 1.34
CA GLU A 116 -17.64 11.79 0.51
C GLU A 116 -16.35 11.04 0.89
N HIS A 117 -15.25 11.76 1.02
CA HIS A 117 -13.98 11.18 1.45
C HIS A 117 -14.09 10.52 2.84
N ASP A 118 -14.68 11.23 3.82
CA ASP A 118 -14.85 10.75 5.19
C ASP A 118 -15.77 9.52 5.26
N ARG A 119 -16.80 9.46 4.40
CA ARG A 119 -17.67 8.28 4.28
C ARG A 119 -16.91 7.05 3.78
N ILE A 120 -16.04 7.20 2.78
CA ILE A 120 -15.22 6.10 2.24
C ILE A 120 -14.22 5.60 3.28
N THR A 121 -13.59 6.51 4.02
CA THR A 121 -12.60 6.18 5.06
C THR A 121 -13.22 5.80 6.40
N THR A 122 -14.54 5.99 6.56
CA THR A 122 -15.31 5.83 7.81
C THR A 122 -14.77 6.69 8.96
N ARG A 123 -14.14 7.83 8.65
CA ARG A 123 -13.49 8.67 9.65
C ARG A 123 -13.75 10.16 9.39
N ALA A 124 -14.59 10.78 10.23
CA ALA A 124 -14.84 12.22 10.17
C ALA A 124 -13.55 13.04 10.30
N GLY A 125 -13.37 13.99 9.39
CA GLY A 125 -12.22 14.88 9.33
C GLY A 125 -10.95 14.24 8.74
N SER A 126 -11.02 13.03 8.18
CA SER A 126 -9.89 12.40 7.49
C SER A 126 -9.47 13.21 6.26
N HIS A 127 -10.45 13.68 5.46
CA HIS A 127 -10.21 14.56 4.31
C HIS A 127 -9.36 15.78 4.69
N ALA A 128 -9.82 16.55 5.67
CA ALA A 128 -9.14 17.78 6.08
C ALA A 128 -7.70 17.52 6.55
N ARG A 129 -7.46 16.43 7.29
CA ARG A 129 -6.13 16.04 7.77
C ARG A 129 -5.22 15.60 6.64
N THR A 130 -5.69 14.69 5.77
CA THR A 130 -4.94 14.20 4.61
C THR A 130 -4.55 15.37 3.70
N ARG A 131 -5.52 16.24 3.36
CA ARG A 131 -5.29 17.43 2.54
C ARG A 131 -4.25 18.39 3.15
N ALA A 132 -4.37 18.67 4.45
CA ALA A 132 -3.42 19.55 5.15
C ALA A 132 -1.99 18.97 5.15
N ASN A 133 -1.85 17.64 5.30
CA ASN A 133 -0.55 16.98 5.30
C ASN A 133 0.03 16.83 3.88
N ILE A 134 -0.80 16.71 2.83
CA ILE A 134 -0.34 16.85 1.43
C ILE A 134 0.30 18.23 1.22
N LEU A 135 -0.39 19.30 1.60
CA LEU A 135 0.15 20.67 1.51
C LEU A 135 1.46 20.83 2.29
N LYS A 136 1.54 20.28 3.51
CA LYS A 136 2.76 20.32 4.32
C LYS A 136 3.92 19.57 3.66
N ALA A 137 3.65 18.43 3.01
CA ALA A 137 4.66 17.64 2.30
C ALA A 137 5.18 18.40 1.07
N VAL A 138 4.28 18.89 0.22
CA VAL A 138 4.62 19.67 -0.98
C VAL A 138 5.40 20.93 -0.63
N ALA A 139 4.98 21.69 0.39
CA ALA A 139 5.69 22.88 0.87
C ALA A 139 7.11 22.59 1.38
N ARG A 140 7.43 21.33 1.71
CA ARG A 140 8.78 20.87 2.10
C ARG A 140 9.58 20.30 0.94
N GLY A 141 9.07 20.37 -0.27
CA GLY A 141 9.70 19.79 -1.45
C GLY A 141 9.66 18.25 -1.49
N ILE A 142 8.82 17.62 -0.67
CA ILE A 142 8.66 16.17 -0.68
C ILE A 142 7.81 15.77 -1.89
N GLN A 143 8.31 14.81 -2.66
CA GLN A 143 7.58 14.25 -3.79
C GLN A 143 6.34 13.49 -3.29
N VAL A 144 5.15 13.93 -3.70
CA VAL A 144 3.87 13.30 -3.34
C VAL A 144 3.21 12.69 -4.58
N LYS A 145 2.76 11.45 -4.44
CA LYS A 145 1.92 10.73 -5.41
C LYS A 145 0.61 10.38 -4.75
N ALA A 146 -0.49 10.38 -5.50
CA ALA A 146 -1.79 10.01 -4.98
C ALA A 146 -2.45 8.91 -5.82
N ALA A 147 -3.23 8.07 -5.14
CA ALA A 147 -4.11 7.09 -5.75
C ALA A 147 -5.56 7.41 -5.37
N ILE A 148 -6.43 7.51 -6.38
CA ILE A 148 -7.88 7.61 -6.20
C ILE A 148 -8.45 6.24 -6.50
N THR A 149 -9.03 5.58 -5.49
CA THR A 149 -9.80 4.34 -5.72
C THR A 149 -11.26 4.70 -5.92
N THR A 150 -11.84 4.26 -7.03
CA THR A 150 -13.27 4.45 -7.32
C THR A 150 -14.08 3.45 -6.50
N VAL A 151 -14.73 3.94 -5.45
CA VAL A 151 -15.47 3.13 -4.45
C VAL A 151 -16.98 3.31 -4.62
N LEU A 152 -17.42 4.56 -4.88
CA LEU A 152 -18.83 4.93 -4.97
C LEU A 152 -19.24 5.15 -6.44
N PRO A 153 -20.51 4.91 -6.81
CA PRO A 153 -20.98 5.05 -8.19
C PRO A 153 -20.76 6.44 -8.80
N GLU A 154 -21.05 7.49 -8.03
CA GLU A 154 -20.98 8.90 -8.47
C GLU A 154 -19.85 9.66 -7.75
N GLN A 155 -18.77 8.96 -7.43
CA GLN A 155 -17.62 9.55 -6.75
C GLN A 155 -16.99 10.65 -7.60
N ARG A 156 -16.67 11.76 -6.97
CA ARG A 156 -16.07 12.97 -7.55
C ARG A 156 -14.59 12.76 -7.89
N VAL A 157 -14.32 11.84 -8.84
CA VAL A 157 -12.95 11.40 -9.17
C VAL A 157 -12.17 12.47 -9.90
N GLU A 158 -12.79 13.15 -10.86
CA GLU A 158 -12.11 14.17 -11.68
C GLU A 158 -11.89 15.45 -10.87
N GLU A 159 -12.83 15.82 -10.00
CA GLU A 159 -12.65 16.95 -9.09
C GLU A 159 -11.57 16.69 -8.05
N ALA A 160 -11.52 15.46 -7.51
CA ALA A 160 -10.45 15.03 -6.61
C ALA A 160 -9.07 15.06 -7.30
N ARG A 161 -9.02 14.64 -8.57
CA ARG A 161 -7.80 14.72 -9.39
C ARG A 161 -7.36 16.17 -9.56
N ALA A 162 -8.29 17.04 -9.99
CA ALA A 162 -8.00 18.46 -10.22
C ALA A 162 -7.52 19.14 -8.94
N GLU A 163 -8.13 18.84 -7.79
CA GLU A 163 -7.66 19.35 -6.49
C GLU A 163 -6.25 18.88 -6.17
N LEU A 164 -5.94 17.59 -6.31
CA LEU A 164 -4.61 17.05 -6.05
C LEU A 164 -3.54 17.68 -6.93
N GLU A 165 -3.83 17.88 -8.21
CA GLU A 165 -2.93 18.56 -9.15
C GLU A 165 -2.71 20.03 -8.74
N ALA A 166 -3.77 20.73 -8.33
CA ALA A 166 -3.68 22.09 -7.82
C ALA A 166 -2.90 22.18 -6.48
N LEU A 167 -2.91 21.12 -5.68
CA LEU A 167 -2.09 21.01 -4.46
C LEU A 167 -0.61 20.70 -4.74
N GLY A 168 -0.22 20.45 -6.00
CA GLY A 168 1.15 20.13 -6.40
C GLY A 168 1.52 18.65 -6.27
N VAL A 169 0.54 17.74 -6.28
CA VAL A 169 0.80 16.30 -6.33
C VAL A 169 1.36 15.94 -7.69
N GLU A 170 2.54 15.29 -7.72
CA GLU A 170 3.29 15.01 -8.94
C GLU A 170 2.59 14.01 -9.87
N LYS A 171 1.94 13.00 -9.29
CA LYS A 171 1.28 11.95 -10.05
C LYS A 171 -0.01 11.52 -9.36
N VAL A 172 -1.11 11.56 -10.09
CA VAL A 172 -2.40 11.02 -9.65
C VAL A 172 -2.75 9.82 -10.51
N THR A 173 -3.05 8.68 -9.85
CA THR A 173 -3.54 7.46 -10.50
C THR A 173 -4.96 7.17 -10.07
N VAL A 174 -5.78 6.63 -10.96
CA VAL A 174 -7.15 6.19 -10.66
C VAL A 174 -7.21 4.68 -10.85
N ASP A 175 -7.78 3.98 -9.88
CA ASP A 175 -7.98 2.53 -9.91
C ASP A 175 -9.38 2.19 -9.38
N GLY A 176 -9.87 0.98 -9.63
CA GLY A 176 -11.11 0.46 -9.05
C GLY A 176 -10.85 -0.34 -7.77
N VAL A 177 -11.93 -0.62 -7.04
CA VAL A 177 -11.87 -1.52 -5.87
C VAL A 177 -11.44 -2.91 -6.29
N ARG A 178 -10.52 -3.50 -5.52
CA ARG A 178 -10.15 -4.92 -5.61
C ARG A 178 -11.08 -5.75 -4.74
N GLN A 179 -11.50 -6.91 -5.26
CA GLN A 179 -12.37 -7.84 -4.54
C GLN A 179 -11.61 -8.62 -3.44
N VAL A 180 -10.77 -7.94 -2.68
CA VAL A 180 -9.93 -8.49 -1.61
C VAL A 180 -10.24 -7.75 -0.31
N GLY A 181 -10.20 -8.43 0.83
CA GLY A 181 -10.55 -7.85 2.13
C GLY A 181 -11.98 -7.28 2.11
N ARG A 182 -12.22 -6.13 2.76
CA ARG A 182 -13.54 -5.46 2.76
C ARG A 182 -14.01 -5.04 1.37
N GLY A 183 -13.11 -4.99 0.37
CA GLY A 183 -13.49 -4.69 -1.02
C GLY A 183 -14.33 -5.75 -1.71
N GLY A 184 -14.47 -6.97 -1.13
CA GLY A 184 -15.29 -8.02 -1.74
C GLY A 184 -15.07 -9.43 -1.19
N GLY A 185 -14.04 -9.66 -0.38
CA GLY A 185 -13.80 -10.90 0.35
C GLY A 185 -13.40 -12.11 -0.51
N THR A 186 -13.03 -11.92 -1.79
CA THR A 186 -12.62 -13.02 -2.66
C THR A 186 -11.10 -13.18 -2.71
N CYS A 187 -10.64 -14.42 -2.93
CA CYS A 187 -9.24 -14.76 -3.19
C CYS A 187 -9.05 -15.09 -4.67
N ASP A 188 -9.54 -14.25 -5.58
CA ASP A 188 -9.50 -14.49 -7.02
C ASP A 188 -8.19 -13.95 -7.62
N VAL A 189 -7.38 -14.83 -8.20
CA VAL A 189 -6.13 -14.45 -8.87
C VAL A 189 -6.34 -13.52 -10.07
N ASN A 190 -7.55 -13.46 -10.62
CA ASN A 190 -7.91 -12.53 -11.71
C ASN A 190 -7.99 -11.07 -11.24
N GLU A 191 -8.06 -10.81 -9.93
CA GLU A 191 -7.92 -9.48 -9.35
C GLU A 191 -6.47 -8.96 -9.40
N LEU A 192 -5.49 -9.85 -9.58
CA LEU A 192 -4.09 -9.48 -9.63
C LEU A 192 -3.70 -8.91 -11.01
N CYS A 193 -2.71 -8.00 -11.02
CA CYS A 193 -2.28 -7.30 -12.24
C CYS A 193 -1.40 -8.13 -13.18
N GLY A 194 -1.01 -9.35 -12.79
CA GLY A 194 -0.11 -10.21 -13.56
C GLY A 194 1.38 -9.96 -13.32
N LEU A 195 1.77 -8.91 -12.59
CA LEU A 195 3.17 -8.56 -12.29
C LEU A 195 3.68 -9.16 -10.96
N CYS A 196 2.78 -9.74 -10.16
CA CYS A 196 3.10 -10.32 -8.87
C CYS A 196 4.16 -11.42 -9.00
N GLY A 197 5.22 -11.34 -8.20
CA GLY A 197 6.32 -12.33 -8.18
C GLY A 197 7.23 -12.32 -9.41
N LEU A 198 7.13 -11.36 -10.35
CA LEU A 198 8.09 -11.22 -11.47
C LEU A 198 9.35 -10.50 -11.00
N THR A 199 9.19 -9.26 -10.54
CA THR A 199 10.28 -8.40 -10.05
C THR A 199 10.00 -7.87 -8.65
N ARG A 200 8.95 -8.38 -8.00
CA ARG A 200 8.48 -7.91 -6.70
C ARG A 200 8.10 -9.04 -5.76
N VAL A 201 8.19 -8.74 -4.48
CA VAL A 201 7.78 -9.58 -3.36
C VAL A 201 7.13 -8.68 -2.30
N ALA A 202 6.24 -9.25 -1.50
CA ALA A 202 5.70 -8.57 -0.33
C ALA A 202 5.92 -9.40 0.93
N ILE A 203 6.10 -8.71 2.06
CA ILE A 203 6.19 -9.30 3.40
C ILE A 203 5.07 -8.70 4.23
N LEU A 204 4.24 -9.57 4.80
CA LEU A 204 3.08 -9.21 5.62
C LEU A 204 3.48 -8.97 7.08
N PRO A 205 2.62 -8.36 7.93
CA PRO A 205 2.93 -8.03 9.32
C PRO A 205 3.26 -9.23 10.22
N ASP A 206 2.93 -10.46 9.79
CA ASP A 206 3.26 -11.70 10.47
C ASP A 206 4.55 -12.36 9.94
N GLY A 207 5.26 -11.72 9.01
CA GLY A 207 6.46 -12.21 8.35
C GLY A 207 6.20 -13.12 7.15
N VAL A 208 4.94 -13.37 6.81
CA VAL A 208 4.60 -14.20 5.64
C VAL A 208 4.99 -13.51 4.34
N VAL A 209 5.67 -14.27 3.46
CA VAL A 209 6.10 -13.82 2.14
C VAL A 209 5.04 -14.18 1.10
N VAL A 210 4.66 -13.20 0.29
CA VAL A 210 3.66 -13.33 -0.79
C VAL A 210 4.12 -12.61 -2.06
N PRO A 211 3.58 -12.93 -3.25
CA PRO A 211 3.99 -12.29 -4.51
C PRO A 211 3.65 -10.78 -4.60
N CYS A 212 2.62 -10.31 -3.91
CA CYS A 212 2.28 -8.90 -3.69
C CYS A 212 1.23 -8.78 -2.57
N VAL A 213 1.05 -7.59 -2.00
CA VAL A 213 0.11 -7.35 -0.88
C VAL A 213 -1.34 -7.70 -1.23
N LEU A 214 -1.75 -7.58 -2.49
CA LEU A 214 -3.09 -7.97 -2.95
C LEU A 214 -3.24 -9.48 -3.14
N GLY A 215 -2.14 -10.23 -3.26
CA GLY A 215 -2.12 -11.69 -3.34
C GLY A 215 -1.86 -12.38 -2.00
N ARG A 216 -2.39 -11.84 -0.91
CA ARG A 216 -2.14 -12.23 0.50
C ARG A 216 -2.33 -13.73 0.79
N TRP A 217 -3.21 -14.41 0.05
CA TRP A 217 -3.48 -15.84 0.20
C TRP A 217 -2.44 -16.74 -0.49
N LEU A 218 -1.59 -16.19 -1.36
CA LEU A 218 -0.55 -16.91 -2.09
C LEU A 218 0.73 -17.03 -1.25
N LYS A 219 0.63 -17.63 -0.09
CA LYS A 219 1.70 -17.74 0.91
C LYS A 219 2.85 -18.62 0.41
N ALA A 220 4.09 -18.12 0.51
CA ALA A 220 5.29 -18.80 0.02
C ALA A 220 6.28 -19.21 1.11
N GLY A 221 6.18 -18.63 2.30
CA GLY A 221 7.05 -18.90 3.45
C GLY A 221 6.93 -17.79 4.48
N ASN A 222 7.85 -17.78 5.47
CA ASN A 222 7.87 -16.76 6.52
C ASN A 222 9.32 -16.38 6.83
N VAL A 223 9.66 -15.07 6.71
CA VAL A 223 11.02 -14.57 6.92
C VAL A 223 11.52 -14.68 8.37
N ARG A 224 10.62 -14.83 9.33
CA ARG A 224 10.96 -15.08 10.75
C ARG A 224 11.51 -16.48 11.01
N VAL A 225 11.38 -17.38 10.04
CA VAL A 225 11.78 -18.79 10.17
C VAL A 225 12.81 -19.17 9.11
N THR A 226 12.69 -18.64 7.91
CA THR A 226 13.50 -19.02 6.75
C THR A 226 14.01 -17.78 6.05
N PRO A 227 15.31 -17.67 5.68
CA PRO A 227 15.84 -16.55 4.94
C PRO A 227 15.07 -16.30 3.63
N LEU A 228 14.91 -14.99 3.27
CA LEU A 228 14.16 -14.59 2.10
C LEU A 228 14.68 -15.25 0.80
N ALA A 229 16.00 -15.39 0.67
CA ALA A 229 16.63 -16.05 -0.49
C ALA A 229 16.15 -17.51 -0.66
N GLU A 230 16.07 -18.24 0.43
CA GLU A 230 15.62 -19.65 0.42
C GLU A 230 14.12 -19.73 0.10
N ILE A 231 13.30 -18.84 0.66
CA ILE A 231 11.86 -18.76 0.35
C ILE A 231 11.66 -18.53 -1.15
N LEU A 232 12.36 -17.57 -1.75
CA LEU A 232 12.22 -17.21 -3.16
C LEU A 232 12.77 -18.28 -4.12
N ALA A 233 13.72 -19.09 -3.69
CA ALA A 233 14.21 -20.26 -4.43
C ALA A 233 13.31 -21.49 -4.26
N GLY A 234 12.46 -21.49 -3.23
CA GLY A 234 11.69 -22.65 -2.80
C GLY A 234 10.46 -22.98 -3.66
N PRO A 235 9.97 -24.22 -3.56
CA PRO A 235 8.84 -24.69 -4.36
C PRO A 235 7.51 -24.00 -4.02
N MET A 236 7.35 -23.50 -2.80
CA MET A 236 6.14 -22.78 -2.40
C MET A 236 6.03 -21.43 -3.12
N TRP A 237 7.15 -20.70 -3.26
CA TRP A 237 7.21 -19.48 -4.04
C TRP A 237 6.86 -19.74 -5.51
N GLN A 238 7.46 -20.77 -6.10
CA GLN A 238 7.18 -21.15 -7.49
C GLN A 238 5.70 -21.46 -7.71
N ARG A 239 5.06 -22.20 -6.80
CA ARG A 239 3.61 -22.49 -6.84
C ARG A 239 2.77 -21.23 -6.68
N ALA A 240 3.11 -20.34 -5.76
CA ALA A 240 2.39 -19.09 -5.54
C ALA A 240 2.42 -18.20 -6.80
N VAL A 241 3.59 -18.05 -7.39
CA VAL A 241 3.83 -17.23 -8.59
C VAL A 241 3.18 -17.83 -9.84
N ALA A 242 3.15 -19.17 -9.97
CA ALA A 242 2.51 -19.87 -11.09
C ALA A 242 0.99 -19.68 -11.15
N GLN A 243 0.34 -19.38 -10.02
CA GLN A 243 -1.09 -19.09 -9.97
C GLN A 243 -1.45 -17.71 -10.52
N VAL A 244 -0.50 -16.78 -10.61
CA VAL A 244 -0.74 -15.41 -11.06
C VAL A 244 -0.91 -15.38 -12.59
N PRO A 245 -2.05 -14.90 -13.11
CA PRO A 245 -2.27 -14.82 -14.54
C PRO A 245 -1.25 -13.91 -15.22
N ARG A 246 -0.53 -14.40 -16.23
CA ARG A 246 0.51 -13.67 -16.97
C ARG A 246 -0.10 -12.83 -18.12
N LYS A 247 -1.04 -11.97 -17.77
CA LYS A 247 -1.55 -10.92 -18.66
C LYS A 247 -1.17 -9.56 -18.05
N PRO A 248 0.09 -9.14 -18.19
CA PRO A 248 0.57 -7.91 -17.59
C PRO A 248 -0.26 -6.73 -18.13
N ARG A 249 -0.78 -5.94 -17.22
CA ARG A 249 -1.45 -4.68 -17.52
C ARG A 249 -0.45 -3.55 -17.30
N PRO A 250 -0.52 -2.46 -18.08
CA PRO A 250 0.38 -1.31 -17.94
C PRO A 250 0.31 -0.69 -16.53
N GLN A 251 -0.84 -0.84 -15.87
CA GLN A 251 -1.10 -0.39 -14.51
C GLN A 251 -1.77 -1.51 -13.72
N CYS A 252 -1.74 -1.42 -12.38
CA CYS A 252 -2.40 -2.36 -11.49
C CYS A 252 -3.93 -2.09 -11.43
N LEU A 253 -4.59 -2.07 -12.59
CA LEU A 253 -6.01 -1.75 -12.73
C LEU A 253 -6.89 -3.01 -12.76
N PRO A 254 -8.11 -3.02 -12.16
CA PRO A 254 -9.09 -4.10 -12.31
C PRO A 254 -9.62 -4.19 -13.75
N GLN A 255 -10.29 -5.30 -14.10
CA GLN A 255 -10.86 -5.46 -15.45
C GLN A 255 -12.01 -4.49 -15.67
N ALA A 256 -11.98 -3.73 -16.77
CA ALA A 256 -12.94 -2.67 -17.09
C ALA A 256 -14.42 -3.14 -17.11
N GLY A 257 -14.70 -4.42 -17.41
CA GLY A 257 -16.06 -4.97 -17.45
C GLY A 257 -16.68 -5.30 -16.08
N ARG A 258 -15.92 -5.24 -14.99
CA ARG A 258 -16.43 -5.50 -13.63
C ARG A 258 -16.90 -4.24 -12.90
N MET A 259 -16.36 -3.08 -13.22
CA MET A 259 -16.71 -1.81 -12.57
C MET A 259 -18.23 -1.53 -12.58
N GLN A 260 -18.95 -1.97 -13.59
CA GLN A 260 -20.38 -1.74 -13.71
C GLN A 260 -21.22 -2.67 -12.82
N LYS A 261 -20.81 -3.93 -12.67
CA LYS A 261 -21.50 -4.90 -11.79
C LYS A 261 -21.21 -4.69 -10.30
N GLU A 262 -20.05 -4.10 -9.98
CA GLU A 262 -19.67 -3.78 -8.59
C GLU A 262 -20.40 -2.55 -8.07
N ARG A 263 -20.67 -1.57 -8.94
CA ARG A 263 -21.51 -0.40 -8.64
C ARG A 263 -22.91 -0.82 -8.17
N GLU A 264 -23.48 -1.88 -8.73
CA GLU A 264 -24.80 -2.39 -8.37
C GLU A 264 -24.81 -3.16 -7.03
N LYS A 265 -23.70 -3.84 -6.66
CA LYS A 265 -23.61 -4.62 -5.41
C LYS A 265 -23.37 -3.76 -4.17
N VAL A 266 -22.58 -2.69 -4.27
CA VAL A 266 -22.33 -1.76 -3.15
C VAL A 266 -23.62 -0.99 -2.78
N HIS A 267 -24.53 -0.77 -3.74
CA HIS A 267 -25.83 -0.14 -3.51
C HIS A 267 -26.80 -1.00 -2.66
N ALA A 268 -26.60 -2.31 -2.62
CA ALA A 268 -27.47 -3.22 -1.88
C ALA A 268 -27.10 -3.36 -0.38
N HIS A 269 -26.00 -2.76 0.06
CA HIS A 269 -25.45 -2.90 1.42
C HIS A 269 -25.19 -1.55 2.13
N LEU A 270 -25.58 -0.42 1.52
CA LEU A 270 -25.64 0.92 2.09
C LEU A 270 -27.08 1.41 2.20
#